data_9e51d1d993776154eb13597031f8cab1
#
_entry.id   9e51d1d993776154eb13597031f8cab1
#
_cell.length_a   1.000
_cell.length_b   1.000
_cell.length_c   1.000
_cell.angle_alpha   90.00
_cell.angle_beta   90.00
_cell.angle_gamma   90.00
#
_symmetry.space_group_name_H-M   'P 1'
#
loop_
_entity.id
_entity.type
_entity.pdbx_description
1 polymer ?
#
loop_
_entity_poly.entity_id
_entity_poly.type
_entity_poly.pdbx_seq_one_letter_code
_entity_poly.pdbx_strand_id
1 'polypeptide(L)'
;MKGSVIIIGAGVSGLYAGTLLEKAGVDYVILEARKRTGGRVLSGQVLANTPDGVHVDMGATWFWPEIQPDFAHLVHQLGLTPLPQGRPGDMLYERQTTSPAQRYPAYVTSPESFRLQGGMQALTSALTRQIPAQKIKSDHQVVSISLLGEGMQVATQSETGEGSLFTGEHVFLALPPALAAKMTFEPALPERVLSHWRKTPTWMAPHAKYVALYQTDFLQAQHLCGDVSSRVGPMVEIHDVSEPDTGKTAIFGFIGVPAKSRWTVSEAELKRLCREQLVRLFGEDAAEPEAEWIKDWAADPFTTTEFDLQQDVGHAQPQQIPAQEEWADKLTGIASEWSPQFSGYLAGAIDAAAEGVGHWLRHVARP
;
A
#
# COMPACT_ATOMS: atom_id res chain seq x y z
N MET A 1 17.70 -1.81 30.80
CA MET A 1 16.90 -0.89 29.93
C MET A 1 16.55 -1.69 28.70
N LYS A 2 15.30 -1.70 28.25
CA LYS A 2 14.97 -2.29 26.95
C LYS A 2 15.65 -1.42 25.89
N GLY A 3 16.41 -2.04 24.97
CA GLY A 3 17.18 -1.35 23.96
C GLY A 3 16.34 -0.48 23.03
N SER A 4 16.95 0.50 22.38
CA SER A 4 16.28 1.35 21.40
C SER A 4 16.12 0.63 20.06
N VAL A 5 14.96 0.78 19.43
CA VAL A 5 14.61 0.13 18.17
C VAL A 5 14.47 1.16 17.06
N ILE A 6 14.94 0.83 15.86
CA ILE A 6 14.72 1.65 14.67
C ILE A 6 13.76 0.88 13.74
N ILE A 7 12.68 1.53 13.31
CA ILE A 7 11.75 1.01 12.31
C ILE A 7 11.98 1.78 11.02
N ILE A 8 12.26 1.09 9.92
CA ILE A 8 12.47 1.69 8.61
C ILE A 8 11.21 1.53 7.76
N GLY A 9 10.51 2.65 7.55
CA GLY A 9 9.25 2.75 6.83
C GLY A 9 8.05 3.01 7.75
N ALA A 10 7.25 4.03 7.43
CA ALA A 10 6.00 4.38 8.10
C ALA A 10 4.75 3.97 7.28
N GLY A 11 4.81 2.82 6.62
CA GLY A 11 3.64 2.14 6.06
C GLY A 11 2.81 1.45 7.15
N VAL A 12 1.76 0.71 6.78
CA VAL A 12 0.89 -0.02 7.72
C VAL A 12 1.70 -0.88 8.70
N SER A 13 2.67 -1.64 8.20
CA SER A 13 3.51 -2.50 9.01
C SER A 13 4.33 -1.73 10.05
N GLY A 14 5.08 -0.70 9.62
CA GLY A 14 5.93 0.08 10.53
C GLY A 14 5.13 0.88 11.55
N LEU A 15 3.98 1.43 11.16
CA LEU A 15 3.07 2.11 12.09
C LEU A 15 2.50 1.11 13.12
N TYR A 16 2.07 -0.07 12.67
CA TYR A 16 1.56 -1.09 13.57
C TYR A 16 2.65 -1.60 14.52
N ALA A 17 3.87 -1.86 14.02
CA ALA A 17 5.02 -2.20 14.85
C ALA A 17 5.29 -1.11 15.90
N GLY A 18 5.24 0.17 15.52
CA GLY A 18 5.37 1.30 16.44
C GLY A 18 4.33 1.27 17.56
N THR A 19 3.06 0.96 17.24
CA THR A 19 2.00 0.84 18.28
C THR A 19 2.25 -0.32 19.24
N LEU A 20 2.79 -1.44 18.75
CA LEU A 20 3.15 -2.60 19.60
C LEU A 20 4.30 -2.28 20.54
N LEU A 21 5.35 -1.60 20.05
CA LEU A 21 6.48 -1.17 20.85
C LEU A 21 6.09 -0.12 21.89
N GLU A 22 5.20 0.83 21.53
CA GLU A 22 4.64 1.82 22.46
C GLU A 22 3.92 1.14 23.63
N LYS A 23 3.03 0.17 23.33
CA LYS A 23 2.33 -0.64 24.34
C LYS A 23 3.29 -1.45 25.22
N ALA A 24 4.43 -1.88 24.66
CA ALA A 24 5.45 -2.65 25.40
C ALA A 24 6.40 -1.75 26.21
N GLY A 25 6.30 -0.42 26.11
CA GLY A 25 7.18 0.55 26.78
C GLY A 25 8.63 0.45 26.30
N VAL A 26 8.84 0.13 25.02
CA VAL A 26 10.15 0.09 24.35
C VAL A 26 10.41 1.46 23.72
N ASP A 27 11.65 1.94 23.79
CA ASP A 27 12.03 3.15 23.04
C ASP A 27 12.29 2.82 21.58
N TYR A 28 11.78 3.67 20.67
CA TYR A 28 11.92 3.46 19.22
C TYR A 28 11.83 4.76 18.44
N VAL A 29 12.27 4.71 17.19
CA VAL A 29 12.06 5.74 16.16
C VAL A 29 11.62 5.09 14.85
N ILE A 30 10.71 5.74 14.13
CA ILE A 30 10.28 5.35 12.79
C ILE A 30 10.91 6.33 11.78
N LEU A 31 11.65 5.81 10.81
CA LEU A 31 12.28 6.57 9.74
C LEU A 31 11.50 6.34 8.43
N GLU A 32 10.93 7.40 7.87
CA GLU A 32 10.12 7.36 6.65
C GLU A 32 10.79 8.21 5.56
N ALA A 33 10.99 7.62 4.39
CA ALA A 33 11.61 8.28 3.27
C ALA A 33 10.76 9.41 2.67
N ARG A 34 9.43 9.25 2.68
CA ARG A 34 8.49 10.27 2.18
C ARG A 34 8.21 11.32 3.25
N LYS A 35 7.67 12.46 2.82
CA LYS A 35 7.14 13.52 3.72
C LYS A 35 5.79 13.14 4.36
N ARG A 36 5.27 11.95 4.09
CA ARG A 36 3.99 11.42 4.59
C ARG A 36 4.13 10.01 5.12
N THR A 37 3.28 9.63 6.03
CA THR A 37 3.07 8.23 6.45
C THR A 37 2.13 7.49 5.49
N GLY A 38 1.91 6.19 5.72
CA GLY A 38 0.95 5.34 5.02
C GLY A 38 1.58 4.44 3.95
N GLY A 39 2.74 4.78 3.40
CA GLY A 39 3.41 3.97 2.38
C GLY A 39 2.54 3.74 1.14
N ARG A 40 2.19 2.47 0.86
CA ARG A 40 1.31 2.02 -0.24
C ARG A 40 -0.19 2.29 0.02
N VAL A 41 -0.58 2.73 1.19
CA VAL A 41 -1.88 3.33 1.47
C VAL A 41 -1.79 4.82 1.15
N LEU A 42 -2.64 5.28 0.25
CA LEU A 42 -2.73 6.66 -0.19
C LEU A 42 -4.18 6.93 -0.56
N SER A 43 -4.83 7.86 0.13
CA SER A 43 -6.19 8.29 -0.17
C SER A 43 -6.23 9.75 -0.64
N GLY A 44 -7.30 10.12 -1.31
CA GLY A 44 -7.45 11.38 -2.04
C GLY A 44 -7.23 12.65 -1.23
N GLN A 45 -7.44 12.66 0.09
CA GLN A 45 -7.17 13.83 0.92
C GLN A 45 -5.71 14.34 0.87
N VAL A 46 -4.78 13.49 0.47
CA VAL A 46 -3.36 13.84 0.30
C VAL A 46 -3.09 14.37 -1.11
N LEU A 47 -4.08 14.28 -1.99
CA LEU A 47 -3.98 14.72 -3.38
C LEU A 47 -4.49 16.15 -3.51
N ALA A 48 -3.81 16.94 -4.34
CA ALA A 48 -4.26 18.30 -4.64
C ALA A 48 -5.67 18.29 -5.26
N ASN A 49 -6.47 19.27 -4.90
CA ASN A 49 -7.83 19.49 -5.40
C ASN A 49 -8.85 18.37 -5.08
N THR A 50 -8.65 17.62 -3.99
CA THR A 50 -9.70 16.70 -3.52
C THR A 50 -10.81 17.51 -2.81
N PRO A 51 -12.08 17.37 -3.23
CA PRO A 51 -13.18 18.00 -2.54
C PRO A 51 -13.28 17.55 -1.07
N ASP A 52 -13.74 18.44 -0.20
CA ASP A 52 -13.90 18.15 1.24
C ASP A 52 -14.81 16.93 1.46
N GLY A 53 -14.40 16.07 2.37
CA GLY A 53 -15.16 14.86 2.75
C GLY A 53 -15.07 13.71 1.76
N VAL A 54 -14.29 13.82 0.68
CA VAL A 54 -14.08 12.73 -0.29
C VAL A 54 -12.85 11.93 0.08
N HIS A 55 -13.02 10.61 0.15
CA HIS A 55 -11.96 9.66 0.46
C HIS A 55 -11.90 8.58 -0.62
N VAL A 56 -10.96 8.69 -1.55
CA VAL A 56 -10.74 7.71 -2.61
C VAL A 56 -9.36 7.08 -2.46
N ASP A 57 -9.30 5.76 -2.52
CA ASP A 57 -8.06 5.03 -2.34
C ASP A 57 -7.29 4.90 -3.67
N MET A 58 -6.12 5.54 -3.72
CA MET A 58 -5.17 5.46 -4.83
C MET A 58 -4.20 4.27 -4.70
N GLY A 59 -4.15 3.65 -3.52
CA GLY A 59 -3.37 2.46 -3.20
C GLY A 59 -4.26 1.27 -2.86
N ALA A 60 -3.89 0.55 -1.79
CA ALA A 60 -4.68 -0.56 -1.26
C ALA A 60 -6.10 -0.09 -0.89
N THR A 61 -7.10 -0.91 -1.22
CA THR A 61 -8.52 -0.56 -1.08
C THR A 61 -9.28 -1.60 -0.28
N TRP A 62 -8.95 -2.91 -0.41
CA TRP A 62 -9.78 -4.00 0.07
C TRP A 62 -9.11 -4.84 1.15
N PHE A 63 -9.95 -5.44 1.98
CA PHE A 63 -9.63 -6.54 2.87
C PHE A 63 -10.81 -7.52 2.95
N TRP A 64 -10.57 -8.73 3.45
CA TRP A 64 -11.52 -9.84 3.48
C TRP A 64 -11.66 -10.38 4.91
N PRO A 65 -12.63 -9.91 5.71
CA PRO A 65 -12.75 -10.30 7.13
C PRO A 65 -12.78 -11.80 7.37
N GLU A 66 -13.44 -12.56 6.49
CA GLU A 66 -13.58 -14.01 6.62
C GLU A 66 -12.24 -14.76 6.61
N ILE A 67 -11.30 -14.32 5.76
CA ILE A 67 -9.99 -14.97 5.62
C ILE A 67 -8.85 -14.17 6.28
N GLN A 68 -9.12 -12.97 6.77
CA GLN A 68 -8.16 -12.05 7.40
C GLN A 68 -8.67 -11.59 8.78
N PRO A 69 -8.97 -12.52 9.71
CA PRO A 69 -9.65 -12.20 10.97
C PRO A 69 -8.85 -11.23 11.86
N ASP A 70 -7.52 -11.34 11.90
CA ASP A 70 -6.68 -10.45 12.71
C ASP A 70 -6.70 -9.00 12.18
N PHE A 71 -6.75 -8.83 10.85
CA PHE A 71 -6.92 -7.51 10.25
C PHE A 71 -8.32 -6.94 10.56
N ALA A 72 -9.36 -7.73 10.44
CA ALA A 72 -10.73 -7.33 10.80
C ALA A 72 -10.84 -6.95 12.29
N HIS A 73 -10.18 -7.71 13.16
CA HIS A 73 -10.11 -7.40 14.59
C HIS A 73 -9.42 -6.07 14.85
N LEU A 74 -8.29 -5.79 14.19
CA LEU A 74 -7.59 -4.50 14.28
C LEU A 74 -8.48 -3.34 13.82
N VAL A 75 -9.20 -3.49 12.70
CA VAL A 75 -10.16 -2.50 12.18
C VAL A 75 -11.20 -2.16 13.26
N HIS A 76 -11.76 -3.19 13.90
CA HIS A 76 -12.72 -3.02 15.00
C HIS A 76 -12.09 -2.34 16.23
N GLN A 77 -10.89 -2.76 16.66
CA GLN A 77 -10.18 -2.17 17.80
C GLN A 77 -9.86 -0.68 17.59
N LEU A 78 -9.61 -0.28 16.35
CA LEU A 78 -9.36 1.12 15.99
C LEU A 78 -10.64 1.94 15.84
N GLY A 79 -11.82 1.34 16.02
CA GLY A 79 -13.12 2.02 15.86
C GLY A 79 -13.42 2.41 14.42
N LEU A 80 -12.86 1.70 13.43
CA LEU A 80 -13.08 1.96 12.03
C LEU A 80 -14.32 1.20 11.52
N THR A 81 -15.04 1.79 10.56
CA THR A 81 -16.25 1.21 9.99
C THR A 81 -15.94 0.51 8.67
N PRO A 82 -16.07 -0.82 8.59
CA PRO A 82 -15.99 -1.54 7.32
C PRO A 82 -17.22 -1.26 6.45
N LEU A 83 -17.00 -1.09 5.16
CA LEU A 83 -18.03 -0.95 4.13
C LEU A 83 -17.93 -2.12 3.17
N PRO A 84 -19.00 -2.90 2.94
CA PRO A 84 -18.98 -3.95 1.92
C PRO A 84 -18.60 -3.37 0.55
N GLN A 85 -17.80 -4.11 -0.21
CA GLN A 85 -17.55 -3.78 -1.59
C GLN A 85 -18.71 -4.28 -2.44
N GLY A 86 -19.11 -3.45 -3.39
CA GLY A 86 -20.20 -3.76 -4.29
C GLY A 86 -21.54 -3.17 -3.84
N ARG A 87 -22.39 -2.95 -4.82
CA ARG A 87 -23.77 -2.47 -4.69
C ARG A 87 -24.66 -3.31 -5.58
N PRO A 88 -25.97 -3.34 -5.33
CA PRO A 88 -26.93 -4.02 -6.23
C PRO A 88 -26.89 -3.41 -7.64
N GLY A 89 -27.10 -4.24 -8.65
CA GLY A 89 -27.17 -3.82 -10.04
C GLY A 89 -26.46 -4.80 -10.98
N ASP A 90 -26.34 -4.41 -12.24
CA ASP A 90 -25.61 -5.20 -13.23
C ASP A 90 -24.13 -4.76 -13.30
N MET A 91 -23.25 -5.72 -13.52
CA MET A 91 -21.88 -5.48 -13.96
C MET A 91 -21.79 -5.33 -15.47
N LEU A 92 -20.75 -4.68 -15.98
CA LEU A 92 -20.50 -4.53 -17.40
C LEU A 92 -19.30 -5.38 -17.83
N TYR A 93 -19.43 -5.98 -19.01
CA TYR A 93 -18.32 -6.63 -19.71
C TYR A 93 -18.11 -6.00 -21.09
N GLU A 94 -16.94 -5.36 -21.27
CA GLU A 94 -16.54 -4.73 -22.51
C GLU A 94 -15.56 -5.62 -23.28
N ARG A 95 -16.03 -6.26 -24.33
CA ARG A 95 -15.22 -7.15 -25.16
C ARG A 95 -14.50 -6.44 -26.29
N GLN A 96 -15.14 -5.43 -26.89
CA GLN A 96 -14.69 -4.72 -28.08
C GLN A 96 -15.37 -3.34 -28.17
N THR A 97 -14.78 -2.42 -28.92
CA THR A 97 -15.33 -1.06 -29.12
C THR A 97 -16.47 -0.97 -30.10
N THR A 98 -16.67 -2.00 -30.95
CA THR A 98 -17.66 -2.00 -32.04
C THR A 98 -19.07 -2.40 -31.59
N SER A 99 -19.26 -2.77 -30.33
CA SER A 99 -20.56 -3.07 -29.73
C SER A 99 -20.62 -2.53 -28.30
N PRO A 100 -21.81 -2.17 -27.79
CA PRO A 100 -22.00 -1.81 -26.39
C PRO A 100 -21.51 -2.89 -25.45
N ALA A 101 -21.07 -2.48 -24.25
CA ALA A 101 -20.74 -3.41 -23.18
C ALA A 101 -21.94 -4.27 -22.82
N GLN A 102 -21.71 -5.55 -22.57
CA GLN A 102 -22.74 -6.50 -22.17
C GLN A 102 -23.02 -6.35 -20.67
N ARG A 103 -24.29 -6.44 -20.29
CA ARG A 103 -24.74 -6.39 -18.90
C ARG A 103 -24.96 -7.81 -18.36
N TYR A 104 -24.48 -8.04 -17.18
CA TYR A 104 -24.68 -9.30 -16.44
C TYR A 104 -25.11 -8.99 -15.02
N PRO A 105 -25.99 -9.79 -14.39
CA PRO A 105 -26.25 -9.64 -12.95
C PRO A 105 -24.93 -9.66 -12.18
N ALA A 106 -24.74 -8.69 -11.28
CA ALA A 106 -23.58 -8.69 -10.41
C ALA A 106 -23.58 -9.93 -9.52
N TYR A 107 -22.40 -10.42 -9.23
CA TYR A 107 -22.22 -11.51 -8.27
C TYR A 107 -21.55 -10.96 -7.00
N VAL A 108 -21.94 -11.50 -5.87
CA VAL A 108 -21.23 -11.24 -4.61
C VAL A 108 -19.98 -12.11 -4.62
N THR A 109 -18.82 -11.47 -4.45
CA THR A 109 -17.56 -12.22 -4.31
C THR A 109 -17.58 -13.05 -3.04
N SER A 110 -17.04 -14.27 -3.10
CA SER A 110 -16.89 -15.12 -1.91
C SER A 110 -15.40 -15.51 -1.79
N PRO A 111 -14.72 -15.12 -0.69
CA PRO A 111 -15.21 -14.31 0.44
C PRO A 111 -15.53 -12.85 0.05
N GLU A 112 -16.44 -12.25 0.79
CA GLU A 112 -16.82 -10.85 0.59
C GLU A 112 -15.68 -9.89 0.94
N SER A 113 -15.44 -8.91 0.07
CA SER A 113 -14.43 -7.86 0.27
C SER A 113 -15.03 -6.59 0.85
N PHE A 114 -14.24 -5.90 1.65
CA PHE A 114 -14.63 -4.67 2.33
C PHE A 114 -13.63 -3.55 2.07
N ARG A 115 -14.13 -2.33 2.08
CA ARG A 115 -13.39 -1.07 2.17
C ARG A 115 -13.51 -0.50 3.59
N LEU A 116 -12.92 0.64 3.85
CA LEU A 116 -13.14 1.42 5.07
C LEU A 116 -13.87 2.72 4.75
N GLN A 117 -14.81 3.09 5.59
CA GLN A 117 -15.38 4.44 5.57
C GLN A 117 -14.24 5.46 5.80
N GLY A 118 -14.19 6.49 4.97
CA GLY A 118 -13.07 7.44 4.98
C GLY A 118 -11.81 6.93 4.28
N GLY A 119 -11.93 5.85 3.49
CA GLY A 119 -10.83 5.22 2.76
C GLY A 119 -9.83 4.48 3.65
N MET A 120 -8.91 3.74 3.05
CA MET A 120 -7.89 2.97 3.77
C MET A 120 -6.91 3.87 4.55
N GLN A 121 -6.84 5.16 4.23
CA GLN A 121 -6.07 6.15 5.01
C GLN A 121 -6.57 6.26 6.46
N ALA A 122 -7.85 5.96 6.73
CA ALA A 122 -8.39 5.95 8.09
C ALA A 122 -7.61 4.99 9.00
N LEU A 123 -7.20 3.82 8.47
CA LEU A 123 -6.35 2.86 9.17
C LEU A 123 -5.00 3.46 9.56
N THR A 124 -4.26 4.00 8.59
CA THR A 124 -2.92 4.57 8.85
C THR A 124 -2.99 5.80 9.74
N SER A 125 -4.04 6.61 9.61
CA SER A 125 -4.29 7.75 10.50
C SER A 125 -4.59 7.30 11.93
N ALA A 126 -5.38 6.26 12.13
CA ALA A 126 -5.68 5.70 13.44
C ALA A 126 -4.44 5.10 14.13
N LEU A 127 -3.58 4.40 13.38
CA LEU A 127 -2.29 3.90 13.88
C LEU A 127 -1.35 5.05 14.23
N THR A 128 -1.23 6.06 13.36
CA THR A 128 -0.36 7.22 13.57
C THR A 128 -0.74 7.99 14.84
N ARG A 129 -2.05 8.15 15.13
CA ARG A 129 -2.51 8.81 16.37
C ARG A 129 -2.11 8.11 17.67
N GLN A 130 -1.77 6.82 17.63
CA GLN A 130 -1.28 6.06 18.79
C GLN A 130 0.23 6.20 19.02
N ILE A 131 0.94 6.88 18.12
CA ILE A 131 2.39 7.05 18.16
C ILE A 131 2.70 8.52 18.47
N PRO A 132 3.55 8.80 19.47
CA PRO A 132 4.02 10.17 19.72
C PRO A 132 4.68 10.76 18.46
N ALA A 133 4.24 11.95 18.03
CA ALA A 133 4.64 12.55 16.76
C ALA A 133 6.17 12.68 16.60
N GLN A 134 6.89 12.93 17.69
CA GLN A 134 8.36 13.06 17.70
C GLN A 134 9.09 11.74 17.35
N LYS A 135 8.43 10.58 17.47
CA LYS A 135 8.98 9.27 17.13
C LYS A 135 8.91 8.96 15.64
N ILE A 136 8.15 9.71 14.85
CA ILE A 136 8.07 9.56 13.40
C ILE A 136 8.92 10.65 12.74
N LYS A 137 9.93 10.24 11.99
CA LYS A 137 10.82 11.12 11.22
C LYS A 137 10.54 10.93 9.74
N SER A 138 9.76 11.85 9.17
CA SER A 138 9.50 11.91 7.72
C SER A 138 10.66 12.61 7.01
N ASP A 139 10.80 12.37 5.68
CA ASP A 139 11.91 12.88 4.87
C ASP A 139 13.30 12.37 5.35
N HIS A 140 13.32 11.09 5.79
CA HIS A 140 14.53 10.41 6.25
C HIS A 140 14.68 9.08 5.51
N GLN A 141 15.16 9.13 4.26
CA GLN A 141 15.47 7.95 3.48
C GLN A 141 16.72 7.26 4.05
N VAL A 142 16.56 6.03 4.54
CA VAL A 142 17.70 5.23 5.00
C VAL A 142 18.54 4.81 3.80
N VAL A 143 19.86 5.07 3.88
CA VAL A 143 20.84 4.76 2.85
C VAL A 143 21.84 3.70 3.26
N SER A 144 22.17 3.61 4.56
CA SER A 144 23.06 2.58 5.08
C SER A 144 22.74 2.17 6.52
N ILE A 145 23.12 0.95 6.86
CA ILE A 145 23.02 0.38 8.20
C ILE A 145 24.38 -0.27 8.50
N SER A 146 25.02 0.13 9.62
CA SER A 146 26.32 -0.39 10.03
C SER A 146 26.25 -0.96 11.44
N LEU A 147 26.91 -2.09 11.69
CA LEU A 147 27.10 -2.61 13.05
C LEU A 147 28.09 -1.71 13.78
N LEU A 148 27.78 -1.33 15.00
CA LEU A 148 28.62 -0.46 15.84
C LEU A 148 28.68 -1.05 17.28
N GLY A 149 29.70 -1.85 17.55
CA GLY A 149 29.78 -2.60 18.80
C GLY A 149 28.58 -3.52 19.00
N GLU A 150 27.87 -3.40 20.11
CA GLU A 150 26.67 -4.20 20.38
C GLU A 150 25.41 -3.68 19.64
N GLY A 151 25.44 -2.47 19.11
CA GLY A 151 24.33 -1.81 18.45
C GLY A 151 24.52 -1.62 16.95
N MET A 152 23.71 -0.72 16.40
CA MET A 152 23.73 -0.36 14.98
C MET A 152 23.65 1.15 14.83
N GLN A 153 24.23 1.64 13.72
CA GLN A 153 24.08 3.00 13.23
C GLN A 153 23.34 2.98 11.89
N VAL A 154 22.31 3.79 11.78
CA VAL A 154 21.49 3.96 10.57
C VAL A 154 21.70 5.36 10.05
N ALA A 155 22.19 5.49 8.81
CA ALA A 155 22.35 6.76 8.12
C ALA A 155 21.16 7.03 7.21
N THR A 156 20.68 8.27 7.24
CA THR A 156 19.56 8.72 6.39
C THR A 156 19.99 9.93 5.57
N GLN A 157 19.23 10.17 4.50
CA GLN A 157 19.34 11.36 3.66
C GLN A 157 17.95 11.94 3.42
N SER A 158 17.78 13.26 3.55
CA SER A 158 16.58 13.99 3.18
C SER A 158 16.51 14.22 1.66
N GLU A 159 15.36 14.68 1.16
CA GLU A 159 15.20 15.08 -0.24
C GLU A 159 16.19 16.22 -0.63
N THR A 160 16.57 17.07 0.34
CA THR A 160 17.54 18.15 0.12
C THR A 160 19.00 17.70 0.25
N GLY A 161 19.23 16.41 0.53
CA GLY A 161 20.57 15.83 0.68
C GLY A 161 21.16 15.95 2.10
N GLU A 162 20.40 16.47 3.08
CA GLU A 162 20.86 16.56 4.47
C GLU A 162 20.91 15.17 5.10
N GLY A 163 22.07 14.83 5.69
CA GLY A 163 22.30 13.54 6.35
C GLY A 163 21.97 13.58 7.85
N SER A 164 21.41 12.49 8.38
CA SER A 164 21.22 12.27 9.81
C SER A 164 21.66 10.86 10.20
N LEU A 165 22.08 10.68 11.47
CA LEU A 165 22.50 9.41 12.02
C LEU A 165 21.60 9.05 13.21
N PHE A 166 21.17 7.79 13.24
CA PHE A 166 20.40 7.20 14.32
C PHE A 166 21.11 5.96 14.85
N THR A 167 21.00 5.69 16.14
CA THR A 167 21.58 4.51 16.75
C THR A 167 20.52 3.68 17.46
N GLY A 168 20.63 2.36 17.38
CA GLY A 168 19.70 1.43 18.00
C GLY A 168 20.31 0.04 18.18
N GLU A 169 19.61 -0.84 18.88
CA GLU A 169 20.03 -2.22 19.13
C GLU A 169 19.38 -3.21 18.16
N HIS A 170 18.24 -2.82 17.56
CA HIS A 170 17.52 -3.63 16.59
C HIS A 170 16.90 -2.77 15.51
N VAL A 171 16.85 -3.29 14.27
CA VAL A 171 16.20 -2.64 13.13
C VAL A 171 15.08 -3.53 12.59
N PHE A 172 13.88 -2.97 12.52
CA PHE A 172 12.76 -3.55 11.77
C PHE A 172 12.68 -2.96 10.36
N LEU A 173 12.77 -3.83 9.35
CA LEU A 173 12.63 -3.45 7.95
C LEU A 173 11.15 -3.52 7.54
N ALA A 174 10.45 -2.38 7.63
CA ALA A 174 9.03 -2.24 7.27
C ALA A 174 8.84 -1.71 5.84
N LEU A 175 9.67 -2.17 4.90
CA LEU A 175 9.68 -1.79 3.49
C LEU A 175 9.88 -3.02 2.61
N PRO A 176 9.53 -2.96 1.30
CA PRO A 176 9.72 -4.08 0.38
C PRO A 176 11.17 -4.59 0.38
N PRO A 177 11.39 -5.92 0.37
CA PRO A 177 12.73 -6.53 0.41
C PRO A 177 13.66 -6.02 -0.70
N ALA A 178 13.13 -5.86 -1.92
CA ALA A 178 13.90 -5.34 -3.04
C ALA A 178 14.40 -3.91 -2.84
N LEU A 179 13.67 -3.09 -2.07
CA LEU A 179 14.11 -1.76 -1.66
C LEU A 179 15.12 -1.84 -0.51
N ALA A 180 14.93 -2.72 0.46
CA ALA A 180 15.90 -2.96 1.52
C ALA A 180 17.26 -3.38 0.95
N ALA A 181 17.27 -4.20 -0.11
CA ALA A 181 18.49 -4.63 -0.79
C ALA A 181 19.24 -3.52 -1.54
N LYS A 182 18.68 -2.30 -1.66
CA LYS A 182 19.36 -1.12 -2.20
C LYS A 182 20.22 -0.37 -1.16
N MET A 183 20.00 -0.65 0.12
CA MET A 183 20.78 -0.03 1.20
C MET A 183 22.17 -0.65 1.28
N THR A 184 23.14 0.13 1.76
CA THR A 184 24.47 -0.38 2.10
C THR A 184 24.44 -0.97 3.50
N PHE A 185 25.01 -2.18 3.66
CA PHE A 185 25.14 -2.87 4.94
C PHE A 185 26.63 -3.04 5.27
N GLU A 186 27.03 -2.72 6.50
CA GLU A 186 28.41 -2.84 7.01
C GLU A 186 28.42 -3.58 8.35
N PRO A 187 28.97 -4.81 8.40
CA PRO A 187 29.50 -5.60 7.25
C PRO A 187 28.42 -5.96 6.23
N ALA A 188 28.84 -6.31 5.02
CA ALA A 188 27.89 -6.64 3.95
C ALA A 188 27.05 -7.86 4.32
N LEU A 189 25.73 -7.80 4.02
CA LEU A 189 24.86 -8.98 4.09
C LEU A 189 25.33 -10.05 3.09
N PRO A 190 25.10 -11.33 3.39
CA PRO A 190 25.42 -12.42 2.46
C PRO A 190 24.76 -12.19 1.10
N GLU A 191 25.53 -12.30 0.01
CA GLU A 191 25.03 -12.04 -1.35
C GLU A 191 23.83 -12.94 -1.71
N ARG A 192 23.75 -14.17 -1.18
CA ARG A 192 22.57 -15.03 -1.34
C ARG A 192 21.29 -14.39 -0.80
N VAL A 193 21.37 -13.68 0.33
CA VAL A 193 20.23 -12.98 0.94
C VAL A 193 19.85 -11.76 0.08
N LEU A 194 20.84 -10.92 -0.24
CA LEU A 194 20.62 -9.72 -1.07
C LEU A 194 20.09 -10.07 -2.46
N SER A 195 20.64 -11.10 -3.10
CA SER A 195 20.17 -11.57 -4.40
C SER A 195 18.72 -12.06 -4.36
N HIS A 196 18.33 -12.73 -3.28
CA HIS A 196 16.94 -13.17 -3.10
C HIS A 196 16.01 -11.99 -2.84
N TRP A 197 16.41 -11.05 -1.98
CA TRP A 197 15.64 -9.85 -1.72
C TRP A 197 15.43 -8.99 -2.98
N ARG A 198 16.45 -8.81 -3.81
CA ARG A 198 16.33 -8.08 -5.10
C ARG A 198 15.32 -8.72 -6.05
N LYS A 199 15.08 -10.03 -5.92
CA LYS A 199 14.14 -10.82 -6.74
C LYS A 199 12.81 -11.09 -6.05
N THR A 200 12.59 -10.57 -4.84
CA THR A 200 11.29 -10.65 -4.17
C THR A 200 10.39 -9.55 -4.71
N PRO A 201 9.33 -9.89 -5.44
CA PRO A 201 8.47 -8.89 -6.07
C PRO A 201 7.66 -8.12 -5.04
N THR A 202 7.35 -6.87 -5.35
CA THR A 202 6.41 -6.05 -4.61
C THR A 202 5.05 -6.14 -5.29
N TRP A 203 4.09 -6.79 -4.63
CA TRP A 203 2.74 -6.98 -5.18
C TRP A 203 2.10 -5.66 -5.59
N MET A 204 1.51 -5.61 -6.79
CA MET A 204 0.87 -4.43 -7.39
C MET A 204 1.81 -3.23 -7.67
N ALA A 205 3.13 -3.34 -7.46
CA ALA A 205 4.06 -2.25 -7.74
C ALA A 205 4.02 -1.75 -9.20
N PRO A 206 3.93 -2.60 -10.24
CA PRO A 206 3.88 -2.11 -11.62
C PRO A 206 2.55 -1.50 -12.04
N HIS A 207 1.53 -1.48 -11.16
CA HIS A 207 0.18 -1.04 -11.51
C HIS A 207 0.02 0.47 -11.42
N ALA A 208 -0.93 0.98 -12.20
CA ALA A 208 -1.44 2.34 -12.08
C ALA A 208 -2.95 2.31 -11.85
N LYS A 209 -3.44 3.27 -11.10
CA LYS A 209 -4.84 3.42 -10.76
C LYS A 209 -5.34 4.79 -11.21
N TYR A 210 -6.47 4.81 -11.92
CA TYR A 210 -7.21 6.01 -12.24
C TYR A 210 -8.43 6.07 -11.32
N VAL A 211 -8.78 7.26 -10.84
CA VAL A 211 -10.00 7.50 -10.05
C VAL A 211 -10.70 8.71 -10.60
N ALA A 212 -12.03 8.65 -10.71
CA ALA A 212 -12.90 9.75 -11.07
C ALA A 212 -14.05 9.90 -10.07
N LEU A 213 -14.36 11.14 -9.73
CA LEU A 213 -15.46 11.53 -8.84
C LEU A 213 -16.49 12.30 -9.65
N TYR A 214 -17.78 12.03 -9.40
CA TYR A 214 -18.91 12.67 -10.05
C TYR A 214 -19.91 13.18 -9.03
N GLN A 215 -20.61 14.28 -9.33
CA GLN A 215 -21.57 14.92 -8.44
C GLN A 215 -22.91 14.18 -8.30
N THR A 216 -23.19 13.21 -9.18
CA THR A 216 -24.45 12.48 -9.21
C THR A 216 -24.22 10.98 -9.11
N ASP A 217 -25.16 10.26 -8.49
CA ASP A 217 -25.14 8.79 -8.45
C ASP A 217 -25.81 8.21 -9.72
N PHE A 218 -25.13 8.31 -10.84
CA PHE A 218 -25.63 7.76 -12.11
C PHE A 218 -25.60 6.23 -12.15
N LEU A 219 -24.78 5.57 -11.35
CA LEU A 219 -24.77 4.10 -11.24
C LEU A 219 -26.09 3.59 -10.71
N GLN A 220 -26.62 4.23 -9.66
CA GLN A 220 -27.94 3.90 -9.12
C GLN A 220 -29.05 4.15 -10.15
N ALA A 221 -29.01 5.31 -10.82
CA ALA A 221 -30.00 5.67 -11.84
C ALA A 221 -30.05 4.66 -12.99
N GLN A 222 -28.91 4.08 -13.36
CA GLN A 222 -28.75 3.11 -14.42
C GLN A 222 -28.88 1.64 -13.97
N HIS A 223 -29.10 1.37 -12.69
CA HIS A 223 -29.13 0.02 -12.09
C HIS A 223 -27.81 -0.75 -12.34
N LEU A 224 -26.67 -0.08 -12.19
CA LEU A 224 -25.34 -0.65 -12.32
C LEU A 224 -24.66 -0.79 -10.95
N CYS A 225 -23.92 -1.89 -10.77
CA CYS A 225 -23.11 -2.10 -9.58
C CYS A 225 -21.77 -1.35 -9.62
N GLY A 226 -21.38 -0.82 -10.78
CA GLY A 226 -20.12 -0.12 -11.01
C GLY A 226 -18.92 -1.02 -11.31
N ASP A 227 -19.09 -2.35 -11.26
CA ASP A 227 -18.04 -3.29 -11.64
C ASP A 227 -18.02 -3.46 -13.17
N VAL A 228 -16.81 -3.35 -13.73
CA VAL A 228 -16.57 -3.58 -15.15
C VAL A 228 -15.33 -4.41 -15.36
N SER A 229 -15.41 -5.39 -16.25
CA SER A 229 -14.25 -6.05 -16.85
C SER A 229 -14.13 -5.62 -18.31
N SER A 230 -12.98 -5.09 -18.70
CA SER A 230 -12.74 -4.60 -20.07
C SER A 230 -11.53 -5.26 -20.71
N ARG A 231 -11.71 -5.68 -21.97
CA ARG A 231 -10.61 -6.12 -22.84
C ARG A 231 -10.13 -5.03 -23.81
N VAL A 232 -10.73 -3.86 -23.72
CA VAL A 232 -10.43 -2.73 -24.61
C VAL A 232 -9.45 -1.76 -23.95
N GLY A 233 -9.66 -1.46 -22.67
CA GLY A 233 -8.79 -0.54 -21.92
C GLY A 233 -9.06 0.95 -22.20
N PRO A 234 -8.21 1.83 -21.60
CA PRO A 234 -6.97 1.53 -20.90
C PRO A 234 -7.13 0.83 -19.53
N MET A 235 -8.30 0.94 -18.86
CA MET A 235 -8.60 0.24 -17.63
C MET A 235 -9.16 -1.16 -17.92
N VAL A 236 -8.61 -2.17 -17.24
CA VAL A 236 -9.02 -3.59 -17.42
C VAL A 236 -10.07 -4.03 -16.41
N GLU A 237 -10.03 -3.47 -15.22
CA GLU A 237 -11.00 -3.65 -14.15
C GLU A 237 -11.40 -2.29 -13.60
N ILE A 238 -12.70 -2.06 -13.42
CA ILE A 238 -13.26 -0.82 -12.90
C ILE A 238 -14.23 -1.19 -11.78
N HIS A 239 -14.26 -0.38 -10.71
CA HIS A 239 -15.06 -0.65 -9.53
C HIS A 239 -15.68 0.63 -8.97
N ASP A 240 -16.88 0.50 -8.43
CA ASP A 240 -17.51 1.53 -7.59
C ASP A 240 -16.78 1.63 -6.25
N VAL A 241 -16.45 2.85 -5.85
CA VAL A 241 -15.89 3.18 -4.53
C VAL A 241 -16.60 4.39 -3.93
N SER A 242 -17.84 4.62 -4.34
CA SER A 242 -18.67 5.69 -3.80
C SER A 242 -18.81 5.56 -2.28
N GLU A 243 -18.80 6.70 -1.59
CA GLU A 243 -19.16 6.76 -0.17
C GLU A 243 -20.68 6.68 -0.05
N PRO A 244 -21.20 5.86 0.86
CA PRO A 244 -22.65 5.77 1.08
C PRO A 244 -23.27 7.13 1.40
N ASP A 245 -24.52 7.32 0.99
CA ASP A 245 -25.37 8.47 1.33
C ASP A 245 -24.85 9.86 0.86
N THR A 246 -23.81 9.89 0.03
CA THR A 246 -23.28 11.16 -0.51
C THR A 246 -24.04 11.64 -1.74
N GLY A 247 -24.77 10.76 -2.42
CA GLY A 247 -25.39 11.03 -3.71
C GLY A 247 -24.39 11.24 -4.85
N LYS A 248 -23.13 10.90 -4.63
CA LYS A 248 -22.01 11.01 -5.58
C LYS A 248 -21.56 9.64 -6.07
N THR A 249 -21.04 9.58 -7.28
CA THR A 249 -20.34 8.39 -7.80
C THR A 249 -18.84 8.61 -7.72
N ALA A 250 -18.13 7.65 -7.16
CA ALA A 250 -16.69 7.55 -7.25
C ALA A 250 -16.31 6.19 -7.89
N ILE A 251 -15.54 6.25 -8.96
CA ILE A 251 -15.13 5.06 -9.72
C ILE A 251 -13.62 5.02 -9.76
N PHE A 252 -13.03 3.85 -9.52
CA PHE A 252 -11.65 3.64 -9.88
C PHE A 252 -11.47 2.51 -10.90
N GLY A 253 -10.36 2.57 -11.65
CA GLY A 253 -9.96 1.49 -12.55
C GLY A 253 -8.47 1.22 -12.48
N PHE A 254 -8.11 -0.08 -12.61
CA PHE A 254 -6.73 -0.48 -12.82
C PHE A 254 -6.35 -0.32 -14.28
N ILE A 255 -5.28 0.47 -14.54
CA ILE A 255 -4.75 0.67 -15.88
C ILE A 255 -3.96 -0.57 -16.27
N GLY A 256 -4.48 -1.35 -17.23
CA GLY A 256 -3.88 -2.60 -17.71
C GLY A 256 -2.73 -2.39 -18.70
N VAL A 257 -2.47 -1.15 -19.11
CA VAL A 257 -1.36 -0.82 -20.02
C VAL A 257 -0.02 -0.95 -19.26
N PRO A 258 0.95 -1.72 -19.76
CA PRO A 258 2.26 -1.88 -19.11
C PRO A 258 2.96 -0.54 -18.84
N ALA A 259 3.69 -0.43 -17.73
CA ALA A 259 4.34 0.80 -17.29
C ALA A 259 5.15 1.51 -18.41
N LYS A 260 6.02 0.76 -19.09
CA LYS A 260 6.86 1.30 -20.17
C LYS A 260 6.04 1.87 -21.34
N SER A 261 4.87 1.29 -21.62
CA SER A 261 3.99 1.79 -22.69
C SER A 261 3.21 3.02 -22.21
N ARG A 262 2.65 3.03 -21.00
CA ARG A 262 1.91 4.19 -20.51
C ARG A 262 2.79 5.42 -20.25
N TRP A 263 4.10 5.25 -20.03
CA TRP A 263 5.05 6.35 -19.89
C TRP A 263 5.38 7.06 -21.22
N THR A 264 4.94 6.52 -22.36
CA THR A 264 5.10 7.17 -23.67
C THR A 264 4.06 8.25 -23.94
N VAL A 265 3.03 8.36 -23.10
CA VAL A 265 1.98 9.37 -23.19
C VAL A 265 1.97 10.26 -21.94
N SER A 266 1.43 11.47 -22.05
CA SER A 266 1.29 12.37 -20.91
C SER A 266 0.20 11.88 -19.94
N GLU A 267 0.28 12.28 -18.67
CA GLU A 267 -0.79 12.00 -17.69
C GLU A 267 -2.14 12.56 -18.15
N ALA A 268 -2.15 13.76 -18.75
CA ALA A 268 -3.36 14.36 -19.29
C ALA A 268 -3.99 13.52 -20.41
N GLU A 269 -3.18 12.95 -21.29
CA GLU A 269 -3.66 12.05 -22.35
C GLU A 269 -4.18 10.73 -21.77
N LEU A 270 -3.49 10.17 -20.79
CA LEU A 270 -3.94 8.95 -20.12
C LEU A 270 -5.27 9.17 -19.38
N LYS A 271 -5.46 10.31 -18.70
CA LYS A 271 -6.74 10.72 -18.11
C LYS A 271 -7.84 10.83 -19.15
N ARG A 272 -7.54 11.49 -20.28
CA ARG A 272 -8.50 11.62 -21.38
C ARG A 272 -8.97 10.25 -21.90
N LEU A 273 -8.05 9.31 -22.11
CA LEU A 273 -8.37 7.96 -22.57
C LEU A 273 -9.19 7.17 -21.52
N CYS A 274 -8.91 7.33 -20.22
CA CYS A 274 -9.71 6.73 -19.16
C CYS A 274 -11.14 7.30 -19.13
N ARG A 275 -11.30 8.62 -19.26
CA ARG A 275 -12.63 9.25 -19.35
C ARG A 275 -13.41 8.78 -20.56
N GLU A 276 -12.80 8.72 -21.74
CA GLU A 276 -13.45 8.21 -22.94
C GLU A 276 -13.94 6.77 -22.75
N GLN A 277 -13.18 5.95 -22.03
CA GLN A 277 -13.64 4.61 -21.67
C GLN A 277 -14.84 4.67 -20.72
N LEU A 278 -14.84 5.53 -19.70
CA LEU A 278 -15.99 5.67 -18.81
C LEU A 278 -17.23 6.17 -19.53
N VAL A 279 -17.10 7.14 -20.44
CA VAL A 279 -18.21 7.60 -21.31
C VAL A 279 -18.75 6.47 -22.19
N ARG A 280 -17.90 5.66 -22.76
CA ARG A 280 -18.30 4.52 -23.58
C ARG A 280 -19.06 3.46 -22.77
N LEU A 281 -18.70 3.30 -21.48
CA LEU A 281 -19.30 2.31 -20.57
C LEU A 281 -20.59 2.82 -19.89
N PHE A 282 -20.59 4.06 -19.44
CA PHE A 282 -21.64 4.62 -18.57
C PHE A 282 -22.45 5.75 -19.24
N GLY A 283 -22.06 6.17 -20.45
CA GLY A 283 -22.72 7.26 -21.16
C GLY A 283 -22.22 8.65 -20.75
N GLU A 284 -22.97 9.67 -21.20
CA GLU A 284 -22.63 11.10 -21.04
C GLU A 284 -22.53 11.53 -19.57
N ASP A 285 -23.18 10.83 -18.65
CA ASP A 285 -23.07 11.10 -17.19
C ASP A 285 -21.64 10.99 -16.68
N ALA A 286 -20.79 10.20 -17.38
CA ALA A 286 -19.38 10.01 -17.06
C ALA A 286 -18.42 10.95 -17.83
N ALA A 287 -18.92 11.92 -18.59
CA ALA A 287 -18.09 12.79 -19.44
C ALA A 287 -17.28 13.83 -18.63
N GLU A 288 -17.89 14.38 -17.58
CA GLU A 288 -17.32 15.50 -16.83
C GLU A 288 -17.18 15.15 -15.35
N PRO A 289 -16.07 14.53 -14.94
CA PRO A 289 -15.80 14.27 -13.52
C PRO A 289 -15.55 15.59 -12.77
N GLU A 290 -16.08 15.72 -11.55
CA GLU A 290 -15.77 16.80 -10.62
C GLU A 290 -14.26 16.86 -10.31
N ALA A 291 -13.65 15.69 -10.18
CA ALA A 291 -12.21 15.53 -9.98
C ALA A 291 -11.72 14.17 -10.50
N GLU A 292 -10.48 14.13 -10.94
CA GLU A 292 -9.84 12.89 -11.41
C GLU A 292 -8.36 12.83 -11.09
N TRP A 293 -7.87 11.64 -10.79
CA TRP A 293 -6.48 11.40 -10.40
C TRP A 293 -5.94 10.15 -11.06
N ILE A 294 -4.62 10.14 -11.27
CA ILE A 294 -3.83 8.93 -11.56
C ILE A 294 -2.75 8.78 -10.50
N LYS A 295 -2.60 7.58 -9.99
CA LYS A 295 -1.40 7.18 -9.26
C LYS A 295 -0.74 6.02 -10.00
N ASP A 296 0.43 6.30 -10.53
CA ASP A 296 1.31 5.29 -11.12
C ASP A 296 2.33 4.83 -10.07
N TRP A 297 2.09 3.63 -9.51
CA TRP A 297 2.98 3.05 -8.52
C TRP A 297 4.29 2.57 -9.14
N ALA A 298 4.29 2.26 -10.45
CA ALA A 298 5.51 1.89 -11.17
C ALA A 298 6.55 3.01 -11.22
N ALA A 299 6.10 4.27 -11.18
CA ALA A 299 6.96 5.45 -11.15
C ALA A 299 7.36 5.86 -9.71
N ASP A 300 6.90 5.16 -8.66
CA ASP A 300 7.19 5.50 -7.28
C ASP A 300 8.50 4.82 -6.82
N PRO A 301 9.58 5.59 -6.56
CA PRO A 301 10.91 5.04 -6.26
C PRO A 301 10.99 4.31 -4.91
N PHE A 302 10.01 4.58 -4.01
CA PHE A 302 9.89 3.93 -2.71
C PHE A 302 8.89 2.76 -2.71
N THR A 303 8.44 2.33 -3.89
CA THR A 303 7.55 1.18 -4.07
C THR A 303 8.12 0.18 -5.06
N THR A 304 8.56 0.64 -6.23
CA THR A 304 8.88 -0.19 -7.39
C THR A 304 10.38 -0.28 -7.65
N THR A 305 10.81 -1.44 -8.10
CA THR A 305 12.17 -1.69 -8.61
C THR A 305 12.10 -2.09 -10.08
N GLU A 306 13.27 -2.14 -10.75
CA GLU A 306 13.34 -2.62 -12.13
C GLU A 306 12.86 -4.07 -12.28
N PHE A 307 13.05 -4.89 -11.24
CA PHE A 307 12.57 -6.28 -11.23
C PHE A 307 11.05 -6.36 -11.31
N ASP A 308 10.34 -5.49 -10.58
CA ASP A 308 8.89 -5.44 -10.59
C ASP A 308 8.31 -5.06 -11.98
N LEU A 309 9.10 -4.33 -12.80
CA LEU A 309 8.68 -3.90 -14.14
C LEU A 309 8.90 -4.95 -15.25
N GLN A 310 9.58 -6.04 -14.95
CA GLN A 310 10.02 -7.02 -15.96
C GLN A 310 9.12 -8.25 -16.05
N GLN A 311 8.26 -8.51 -15.05
CA GLN A 311 7.51 -9.76 -14.95
C GLN A 311 6.07 -9.52 -14.47
N ASP A 312 5.18 -10.46 -14.79
CA ASP A 312 3.93 -10.65 -14.06
C ASP A 312 4.30 -11.13 -12.65
N VAL A 313 4.40 -10.20 -11.74
CA VAL A 313 4.87 -10.46 -10.39
C VAL A 313 3.78 -11.09 -9.54
N GLY A 314 4.01 -12.32 -9.11
CA GLY A 314 3.20 -13.01 -8.13
C GLY A 314 3.61 -12.68 -6.69
N HIS A 315 3.06 -13.43 -5.75
CA HIS A 315 3.46 -13.37 -4.35
C HIS A 315 4.67 -14.29 -4.13
N ALA A 316 5.74 -13.74 -3.55
CA ALA A 316 6.91 -14.50 -3.13
C ALA A 316 7.40 -13.99 -1.77
N GLN A 317 8.03 -14.87 -1.01
CA GLN A 317 8.60 -14.51 0.29
C GLN A 317 10.10 -14.25 0.16
N PRO A 318 10.65 -13.27 0.88
CA PRO A 318 12.08 -13.03 0.94
C PRO A 318 12.79 -14.10 1.76
N GLN A 319 14.05 -14.34 1.43
CA GLN A 319 14.89 -15.19 2.26
C GLN A 319 15.17 -14.51 3.60
N GLN A 320 14.99 -15.24 4.70
CA GLN A 320 15.37 -14.81 6.03
C GLN A 320 16.90 -14.74 6.17
N ILE A 321 17.38 -13.87 7.05
CA ILE A 321 18.80 -13.83 7.42
C ILE A 321 19.10 -15.09 8.24
N PRO A 322 20.12 -15.89 7.85
CA PRO A 322 20.46 -17.09 8.61
C PRO A 322 20.91 -16.78 10.04
N ALA A 323 20.52 -17.63 10.97
CA ALA A 323 20.80 -17.43 12.40
C ALA A 323 22.30 -17.37 12.77
N GLN A 324 23.19 -17.86 11.89
CA GLN A 324 24.64 -17.82 12.06
C GLN A 324 25.29 -16.50 11.60
N GLU A 325 24.54 -15.65 10.89
CA GLU A 325 25.05 -14.37 10.41
C GLU A 325 25.03 -13.32 11.50
N GLU A 326 25.95 -12.37 11.45
CA GLU A 326 26.08 -11.28 12.45
C GLU A 326 24.81 -10.42 12.54
N TRP A 327 23.99 -10.43 11.49
CA TRP A 327 22.75 -9.64 11.40
C TRP A 327 21.50 -10.37 11.93
N ALA A 328 21.59 -11.65 12.28
CA ALA A 328 20.44 -12.50 12.57
C ALA A 328 19.52 -11.93 13.66
N ASP A 329 20.12 -11.42 14.76
CA ASP A 329 19.40 -10.86 15.90
C ASP A 329 19.33 -9.31 15.86
N LYS A 330 19.77 -8.71 14.76
CA LYS A 330 19.86 -7.26 14.58
C LYS A 330 18.86 -6.72 13.59
N LEU A 331 18.52 -7.50 12.54
CA LEU A 331 17.60 -7.11 11.50
C LEU A 331 16.43 -8.08 11.41
N THR A 332 15.22 -7.55 11.36
CA THR A 332 14.00 -8.36 11.13
C THR A 332 13.13 -7.69 10.06
N GLY A 333 12.81 -8.41 8.99
CA GLY A 333 11.85 -7.97 8.00
C GLY A 333 10.41 -8.08 8.54
N ILE A 334 9.65 -7.01 8.43
CA ILE A 334 8.25 -6.94 8.91
C ILE A 334 7.27 -6.36 7.89
N ALA A 335 7.71 -6.05 6.66
CA ALA A 335 6.77 -5.63 5.62
C ALA A 335 5.88 -6.80 5.18
N SER A 336 4.80 -6.50 4.45
CA SER A 336 3.82 -7.51 4.03
C SER A 336 4.44 -8.70 3.29
N GLU A 337 5.53 -8.50 2.58
CA GLU A 337 6.23 -9.52 1.83
C GLU A 337 6.83 -10.62 2.74
N TRP A 338 7.09 -10.33 4.03
CA TRP A 338 7.57 -11.33 5.00
C TRP A 338 6.44 -12.13 5.67
N SER A 339 5.17 -11.77 5.44
CA SER A 339 4.06 -12.60 5.94
C SER A 339 3.98 -13.93 5.19
N PRO A 340 3.94 -15.06 5.89
CA PRO A 340 3.80 -16.37 5.25
C PRO A 340 2.40 -16.62 4.68
N GLN A 341 1.37 -15.93 5.19
CA GLN A 341 -0.03 -16.17 4.81
C GLN A 341 -0.56 -15.13 3.84
N PHE A 342 -0.20 -13.86 4.02
CA PHE A 342 -0.79 -12.72 3.33
C PHE A 342 0.25 -11.83 2.66
N SER A 343 1.29 -12.44 2.06
CA SER A 343 2.35 -11.70 1.38
C SER A 343 1.79 -10.68 0.39
N GLY A 344 2.18 -9.41 0.53
CA GLY A 344 1.75 -8.30 -0.33
C GLY A 344 0.42 -7.65 0.06
N TYR A 345 -0.39 -8.25 0.93
CA TYR A 345 -1.66 -7.69 1.41
C TYR A 345 -1.51 -6.79 2.65
N LEU A 346 -2.55 -6.00 2.94
CA LEU A 346 -2.64 -5.21 4.18
C LEU A 346 -2.59 -6.12 5.43
N ALA A 347 -3.30 -7.26 5.38
CA ALA A 347 -3.26 -8.26 6.44
C ALA A 347 -1.84 -8.78 6.68
N GLY A 348 -1.06 -9.00 5.61
CA GLY A 348 0.33 -9.41 5.73
C GLY A 348 1.23 -8.37 6.39
N ALA A 349 0.92 -7.09 6.23
CA ALA A 349 1.67 -6.03 6.88
C ALA A 349 1.51 -6.03 8.41
N ILE A 350 0.32 -6.35 8.92
CA ILE A 350 0.09 -6.47 10.37
C ILE A 350 0.56 -7.80 10.91
N ASP A 351 0.40 -8.89 10.16
CA ASP A 351 0.84 -10.24 10.49
C ASP A 351 2.36 -10.28 10.70
N ALA A 352 3.14 -9.87 9.68
CA ALA A 352 4.60 -9.82 9.76
C ALA A 352 5.10 -8.88 10.88
N ALA A 353 4.44 -7.75 11.09
CA ALA A 353 4.81 -6.83 12.18
C ALA A 353 4.51 -7.42 13.56
N ALA A 354 3.36 -8.07 13.74
CA ALA A 354 3.01 -8.73 15.00
C ALA A 354 3.98 -9.87 15.32
N GLU A 355 4.30 -10.71 14.32
CA GLU A 355 5.23 -11.81 14.46
C GLU A 355 6.65 -11.32 14.79
N GLY A 356 7.19 -10.39 13.98
CA GLY A 356 8.55 -9.88 14.15
C GLY A 356 8.75 -9.14 15.47
N VAL A 357 7.85 -8.23 15.83
CA VAL A 357 7.92 -7.51 17.12
C VAL A 357 7.70 -8.48 18.28
N GLY A 358 6.72 -9.39 18.17
CA GLY A 358 6.46 -10.40 19.21
C GLY A 358 7.64 -11.34 19.44
N HIS A 359 8.31 -11.78 18.36
CA HIS A 359 9.52 -12.58 18.45
C HIS A 359 10.64 -11.80 19.17
N TRP A 360 10.92 -10.58 18.75
CA TRP A 360 11.95 -9.75 19.34
C TRP A 360 11.70 -9.49 20.84
N LEU A 361 10.47 -9.17 21.25
CA LEU A 361 10.11 -8.94 22.65
C LEU A 361 10.31 -10.20 23.51
N ARG A 362 10.10 -11.41 22.97
CA ARG A 362 10.26 -12.66 23.71
C ARG A 362 11.71 -13.12 23.84
N HIS A 363 12.53 -12.87 22.83
CA HIS A 363 13.83 -13.52 22.69
C HIS A 363 15.02 -12.57 22.76
N VAL A 364 14.88 -11.34 22.25
CA VAL A 364 15.97 -10.37 22.16
C VAL A 364 15.92 -9.33 23.29
N ALA A 365 14.72 -8.86 23.64
CA ALA A 365 14.53 -7.82 24.68
C ALA A 365 14.54 -8.35 26.11
N ARG A 366 14.93 -9.61 26.36
CA ARG A 366 15.07 -10.13 27.71
C ARG A 366 16.37 -9.62 28.32
N PRO A 367 16.34 -9.18 29.63
CA PRO A 367 17.53 -8.74 30.36
C PRO A 367 18.55 -9.85 30.57
#